data_993e34e2fb93166d20f4623c6d7fe29c
#
_entry.id   993e34e2fb93166d20f4623c6d7fe29c
#
_cell.length_a   1.000
_cell.length_b   1.000
_cell.length_c   1.000
_cell.angle_alpha   90.00
_cell.angle_beta   90.00
_cell.angle_gamma   90.00
#
_symmetry.space_group_name_H-M   'P 1'
#
loop_
_entity.id
_entity.type
_entity.pdbx_description
1 polymer ?
#
loop_
_entity_poly.entity_id
_entity_poly.type
_entity_poly.pdbx_seq_one_letter_code
_entity_poly.pdbx_strand_id
1 'polypeptide(L)'
;MLAPDVYRLTFRDARIARSSSPAQFVNLYSKDPMSLLPRPFGVCEVHGDEVSLLFAVVGKGTREFSLLRAGDAIDVLGPLGNPFDLSDSAHYVLVGGGLGVPPLIYAAERLYGREDAVTTSAFGYRDVRFARDAVSPYVHHTYDITDARGNVVDLLDSIEPHLDPDRNRGLPVRILSCGPMPMMRAVAAWASPRGLACQFSLEARMACGYGTCVVCVVDTASGRKKVCSEGPVFTAQQLGWE
;
A
#
# COMPACT_ATOMS: atom_id res chain seq x y z
N MET A 1 14.18 12.24 -5.00
CA MET A 1 14.65 10.84 -5.13
C MET A 1 14.91 10.33 -3.73
N LEU A 2 14.32 9.21 -3.33
CA LEU A 2 14.42 8.65 -1.97
C LEU A 2 15.42 7.48 -1.89
N ALA A 3 15.58 6.79 -3.00
CA ALA A 3 16.55 5.72 -3.22
C ALA A 3 16.90 5.70 -4.71
N PRO A 4 17.89 4.93 -5.17
CA PRO A 4 18.15 4.79 -6.60
C PRO A 4 16.86 4.46 -7.34
N ASP A 5 16.53 5.28 -8.35
CA ASP A 5 15.31 5.18 -9.18
C ASP A 5 13.96 5.25 -8.44
N VAL A 6 13.91 5.55 -7.14
CA VAL A 6 12.67 5.76 -6.36
C VAL A 6 12.42 7.25 -6.15
N TYR A 7 11.27 7.71 -6.63
CA TYR A 7 10.87 9.11 -6.63
C TYR A 7 9.61 9.33 -5.80
N ARG A 8 9.54 10.50 -5.16
CA ARG A 8 8.31 11.07 -4.61
C ARG A 8 7.83 12.16 -5.56
N LEU A 9 6.58 12.07 -6.01
CA LEU A 9 5.86 13.08 -6.75
C LEU A 9 4.72 13.59 -5.88
N THR A 10 4.68 14.91 -5.68
CA THR A 10 3.57 15.56 -4.98
C THR A 10 2.87 16.51 -5.95
N PHE A 11 1.55 16.41 -6.02
CA PHE A 11 0.70 17.30 -6.81
C PHE A 11 -0.43 17.86 -5.94
N ARG A 12 -1.04 18.96 -6.39
CA ARG A 12 -2.17 19.59 -5.70
C ARG A 12 -3.48 19.31 -6.42
N ASP A 13 -4.40 18.70 -5.73
CA ASP A 13 -5.82 18.60 -6.12
C ASP A 13 -6.67 18.42 -4.86
N ALA A 14 -7.41 19.47 -4.49
CA ALA A 14 -8.22 19.48 -3.28
C ALA A 14 -9.37 18.47 -3.30
N ARG A 15 -9.87 18.01 -4.46
CA ARG A 15 -10.93 17.00 -4.55
C ARG A 15 -10.35 15.63 -4.28
N ILE A 16 -9.25 15.28 -4.95
CA ILE A 16 -8.55 14.01 -4.76
C ILE A 16 -8.07 13.92 -3.31
N ALA A 17 -7.42 14.97 -2.78
CA ALA A 17 -6.93 14.99 -1.40
C ALA A 17 -8.03 14.70 -0.37
N ARG A 18 -9.18 15.40 -0.47
CA ARG A 18 -10.30 15.22 0.48
C ARG A 18 -11.00 13.88 0.38
N SER A 19 -10.99 13.25 -0.78
CA SER A 19 -11.71 11.99 -1.02
C SER A 19 -10.83 10.75 -0.99
N SER A 20 -9.50 10.91 -0.92
CA SER A 20 -8.56 9.80 -0.85
C SER A 20 -8.58 9.10 0.51
N SER A 21 -8.47 7.79 0.47
CA SER A 21 -8.32 6.91 1.63
C SER A 21 -7.18 5.90 1.40
N PRO A 22 -6.58 5.33 2.47
CA PRO A 22 -5.48 4.39 2.36
C PRO A 22 -5.76 3.18 1.45
N ALA A 23 -4.81 2.81 0.63
CA ALA A 23 -4.84 1.80 -0.42
C ALA A 23 -5.59 2.21 -1.71
N GLN A 24 -6.24 3.37 -1.76
CA GLN A 24 -6.70 3.90 -3.03
C GLN A 24 -5.52 4.40 -3.89
N PHE A 25 -5.76 4.49 -5.19
CA PHE A 25 -4.76 4.89 -6.16
C PHE A 25 -5.30 5.98 -7.10
N VAL A 26 -4.39 6.59 -7.84
CA VAL A 26 -4.70 7.51 -8.93
C VAL A 26 -4.05 7.04 -10.22
N ASN A 27 -4.69 7.33 -11.34
CA ASN A 27 -4.12 7.15 -12.66
C ASN A 27 -3.47 8.44 -13.13
N LEU A 28 -2.17 8.39 -13.44
CA LEU A 28 -1.48 9.50 -14.12
C LEU A 28 -1.43 9.24 -15.62
N TYR A 29 -1.73 10.28 -16.39
CA TYR A 29 -1.70 10.24 -17.85
C TYR A 29 -0.43 10.89 -18.38
N SER A 30 0.23 10.21 -19.32
CA SER A 30 1.40 10.71 -20.03
C SER A 30 0.99 11.81 -21.02
N LYS A 31 1.82 12.81 -21.20
CA LYS A 31 1.68 13.81 -22.29
C LYS A 31 2.18 13.29 -23.64
N ASP A 32 2.86 12.17 -23.66
CA ASP A 32 3.26 11.49 -24.91
C ASP A 32 2.02 10.83 -25.55
N PRO A 33 1.59 11.29 -26.75
CA PRO A 33 0.39 10.76 -27.42
C PRO A 33 0.51 9.27 -27.79
N MET A 34 1.72 8.71 -27.78
CA MET A 34 1.94 7.27 -28.01
C MET A 34 1.81 6.43 -26.73
N SER A 35 1.67 7.05 -25.57
CA SER A 35 1.49 6.41 -24.27
C SER A 35 0.02 6.37 -23.86
N LEU A 36 -0.78 5.58 -24.56
CA LEU A 36 -2.24 5.58 -24.48
C LEU A 36 -2.83 5.18 -23.12
N LEU A 37 -2.13 4.35 -22.36
CA LEU A 37 -2.64 3.85 -21.06
C LEU A 37 -2.11 4.70 -19.91
N PRO A 38 -2.93 4.97 -18.88
CA PRO A 38 -2.46 5.63 -17.66
C PRO A 38 -1.54 4.72 -16.84
N ARG A 39 -0.89 5.30 -15.84
CA ARG A 39 -0.09 4.58 -14.83
C ARG A 39 -0.77 4.72 -13.49
N PRO A 40 -1.21 3.58 -12.89
CA PRO A 40 -1.79 3.59 -11.55
C PRO A 40 -0.68 3.74 -10.51
N PHE A 41 -0.89 4.64 -9.54
CA PHE A 41 -0.01 4.85 -8.39
C PHE A 41 -0.83 4.91 -7.11
N GLY A 42 -0.47 4.10 -6.13
CA GLY A 42 -1.06 4.17 -4.79
C GLY A 42 -0.80 5.53 -4.14
N VAL A 43 -1.83 6.08 -3.50
CA VAL A 43 -1.68 7.29 -2.69
C VAL A 43 -0.83 6.95 -1.46
N CYS A 44 0.22 7.73 -1.24
CA CYS A 44 1.20 7.53 -0.17
C CYS A 44 0.91 8.40 1.06
N GLU A 45 0.58 9.66 0.85
CA GLU A 45 0.30 10.65 1.90
C GLU A 45 -0.60 11.75 1.36
N VAL A 46 -1.37 12.37 2.26
CA VAL A 46 -2.23 13.51 1.93
C VAL A 46 -2.10 14.60 3.00
N HIS A 47 -1.59 15.77 2.61
CA HIS A 47 -1.46 16.92 3.50
C HIS A 47 -2.16 18.15 2.91
N GLY A 48 -3.27 18.58 3.51
CA GLY A 48 -4.07 19.68 2.98
C GLY A 48 -4.66 19.36 1.62
N ASP A 49 -4.22 20.05 0.57
CA ASP A 49 -4.59 19.81 -0.82
C ASP A 49 -3.49 19.06 -1.63
N GLU A 50 -2.42 18.65 -0.96
CA GLU A 50 -1.30 17.94 -1.55
C GLU A 50 -1.47 16.43 -1.43
N VAL A 51 -1.25 15.73 -2.55
CA VAL A 51 -1.26 14.27 -2.66
C VAL A 51 0.11 13.81 -3.10
N SER A 52 0.72 12.90 -2.32
CA SER A 52 2.05 12.33 -2.61
C SER A 52 1.96 10.89 -3.09
N LEU A 53 2.75 10.59 -4.10
CA LEU A 53 2.92 9.26 -4.68
C LEU A 53 4.39 8.85 -4.56
N LEU A 54 4.64 7.55 -4.33
CA LEU A 54 5.99 6.98 -4.43
C LEU A 54 6.03 5.96 -5.56
N PHE A 55 7.04 6.04 -6.41
CA PHE A 55 7.21 5.08 -7.52
C PHE A 55 8.67 4.89 -7.92
N ALA A 56 8.95 3.73 -8.54
CA ALA A 56 10.22 3.49 -9.20
C ALA A 56 10.14 3.80 -10.69
N VAL A 57 11.27 4.20 -11.26
CA VAL A 57 11.42 4.36 -12.70
C VAL A 57 11.66 2.99 -13.34
N VAL A 58 10.60 2.40 -13.89
CA VAL A 58 10.64 1.07 -14.51
C VAL A 58 10.34 1.10 -16.01
N GLY A 59 10.01 2.26 -16.58
CA GLY A 59 9.66 2.38 -18.00
C GLY A 59 9.48 3.82 -18.44
N LYS A 60 9.01 4.01 -19.69
CA LYS A 60 8.90 5.33 -20.35
C LYS A 60 8.02 6.31 -19.56
N GLY A 61 6.82 5.88 -19.13
CA GLY A 61 5.90 6.74 -18.39
C GLY A 61 6.43 7.15 -17.02
N THR A 62 6.97 6.21 -16.22
CA THR A 62 7.56 6.55 -14.92
C THR A 62 8.81 7.42 -15.04
N ARG A 63 9.57 7.28 -16.14
CA ARG A 63 10.68 8.19 -16.45
C ARG A 63 10.17 9.59 -16.76
N GLU A 64 9.09 9.73 -17.54
CA GLU A 64 8.45 11.04 -17.80
C GLU A 64 8.04 11.73 -16.49
N PHE A 65 7.34 11.00 -15.61
CA PHE A 65 6.89 11.56 -14.33
C PHE A 65 8.06 11.90 -13.38
N SER A 66 9.19 11.20 -13.47
CA SER A 66 10.38 11.53 -12.68
C SER A 66 11.08 12.83 -13.10
N LEU A 67 10.77 13.34 -14.28
CA LEU A 67 11.34 14.58 -14.82
C LEU A 67 10.46 15.81 -14.57
N LEU A 68 9.24 15.64 -14.06
CA LEU A 68 8.34 16.73 -13.70
C LEU A 68 8.96 17.66 -12.66
N ARG A 69 8.69 18.95 -12.80
CA ARG A 69 9.17 20.02 -11.93
C ARG A 69 8.00 20.77 -11.29
N ALA A 70 8.29 21.49 -10.24
CA ALA A 70 7.30 22.36 -9.61
C ALA A 70 6.73 23.37 -10.63
N GLY A 71 5.40 23.42 -10.73
CA GLY A 71 4.68 24.24 -11.71
C GLY A 71 4.23 23.48 -12.97
N ASP A 72 4.74 22.27 -13.21
CA ASP A 72 4.24 21.45 -14.32
C ASP A 72 2.83 20.93 -14.02
N ALA A 73 1.99 20.92 -15.07
CA ALA A 73 0.65 20.33 -14.98
C ALA A 73 0.68 18.85 -15.34
N ILE A 74 -0.13 18.06 -14.62
CA ILE A 74 -0.30 16.63 -14.85
C ILE A 74 -1.79 16.26 -14.87
N ASP A 75 -2.17 15.38 -15.77
CA ASP A 75 -3.53 14.85 -15.85
C ASP A 75 -3.68 13.66 -14.93
N VAL A 76 -4.66 13.75 -13.99
CA VAL A 76 -4.89 12.76 -12.93
C VAL A 76 -6.36 12.36 -12.90
N LEU A 77 -6.62 11.07 -12.80
CA LEU A 77 -7.94 10.51 -12.50
C LEU A 77 -7.87 9.76 -11.17
N GLY A 78 -8.73 10.12 -10.24
CA GLY A 78 -8.81 9.48 -8.91
C GLY A 78 -9.65 10.25 -7.89
N PRO A 79 -9.71 9.75 -6.64
CA PRO A 79 -9.14 8.47 -6.20
C PRO A 79 -9.96 7.29 -6.76
N LEU A 80 -9.30 6.15 -6.94
CA LEU A 80 -9.85 4.93 -7.51
C LEU A 80 -9.63 3.75 -6.55
N GLY A 81 -10.49 2.73 -6.66
CA GLY A 81 -10.42 1.52 -5.87
C GLY A 81 -10.98 1.66 -4.44
N ASN A 82 -11.10 0.52 -3.76
CA ASN A 82 -11.61 0.42 -2.40
C ASN A 82 -10.46 0.56 -1.39
N PRO A 83 -10.63 1.33 -0.30
CA PRO A 83 -9.60 1.53 0.70
C PRO A 83 -9.47 0.34 1.66
N PHE A 84 -8.41 0.36 2.50
CA PHE A 84 -8.39 -0.44 3.72
C PHE A 84 -9.53 -0.02 4.65
N ASP A 85 -10.16 -1.01 5.28
CA ASP A 85 -11.06 -0.78 6.41
C ASP A 85 -10.22 -0.61 7.67
N LEU A 86 -10.26 0.59 8.23
CA LEU A 86 -9.56 1.00 9.45
C LEU A 86 -10.51 1.26 10.60
N SER A 87 -11.77 0.80 10.53
CA SER A 87 -12.83 1.12 11.50
C SER A 87 -12.67 0.41 12.85
N ASP A 88 -11.95 -0.72 12.88
CA ASP A 88 -11.76 -1.50 14.09
C ASP A 88 -10.91 -0.79 15.14
N SER A 89 -11.22 -1.02 16.43
CA SER A 89 -10.26 -0.81 17.51
C SER A 89 -9.26 -1.96 17.54
N ALA A 90 -8.02 -1.73 17.12
CA ALA A 90 -7.07 -2.82 16.85
C ALA A 90 -5.59 -2.41 16.96
N HIS A 91 -4.75 -3.44 17.10
CA HIS A 91 -3.33 -3.34 16.82
C HIS A 91 -3.10 -3.65 15.33
N TYR A 92 -2.90 -2.61 14.53
CA TYR A 92 -2.65 -2.71 13.10
C TYR A 92 -1.18 -3.00 12.81
N VAL A 93 -0.92 -4.13 12.18
CA VAL A 93 0.41 -4.53 11.71
C VAL A 93 0.48 -4.30 10.20
N LEU A 94 1.27 -3.31 9.82
CA LEU A 94 1.43 -2.85 8.44
C LEU A 94 2.59 -3.64 7.80
N VAL A 95 2.27 -4.62 6.96
CA VAL A 95 3.25 -5.55 6.39
C VAL A 95 3.50 -5.21 4.92
N GLY A 96 4.66 -4.65 4.62
CA GLY A 96 4.97 -4.13 3.29
C GLY A 96 6.19 -4.75 2.63
N GLY A 97 6.18 -4.82 1.29
CA GLY A 97 7.33 -5.25 0.50
C GLY A 97 7.65 -4.32 -0.65
N GLY A 98 8.88 -3.80 -0.69
CA GLY A 98 9.33 -2.93 -1.78
C GLY A 98 8.42 -1.74 -2.01
N LEU A 99 7.92 -1.58 -3.23
CA LEU A 99 7.00 -0.49 -3.61
C LEU A 99 5.54 -0.68 -3.14
N GLY A 100 5.22 -1.79 -2.47
CA GLY A 100 3.93 -1.95 -1.78
C GLY A 100 3.81 -1.17 -0.47
N VAL A 101 4.87 -0.50 -0.02
CA VAL A 101 4.90 0.29 1.22
C VAL A 101 4.07 1.59 1.18
N PRO A 102 3.98 2.35 0.06
CA PRO A 102 3.27 3.64 0.02
C PRO A 102 1.85 3.62 0.60
N PRO A 103 0.92 2.72 0.24
CA PRO A 103 -0.42 2.71 0.81
C PRO A 103 -0.45 2.42 2.31
N LEU A 104 0.58 1.76 2.84
CA LEU A 104 0.72 1.46 4.27
C LEU A 104 1.23 2.69 5.05
N ILE A 105 2.02 3.57 4.45
CA ILE A 105 2.39 4.87 5.05
C ILE A 105 1.12 5.70 5.24
N TYR A 106 0.26 5.77 4.23
CA TYR A 106 -1.00 6.51 4.34
C TYR A 106 -1.95 5.87 5.39
N ALA A 107 -1.97 4.54 5.49
CA ALA A 107 -2.72 3.88 6.56
C ALA A 107 -2.17 4.24 7.95
N ALA A 108 -0.85 4.29 8.12
CA ALA A 108 -0.21 4.71 9.37
C ALA A 108 -0.58 6.16 9.72
N GLU A 109 -0.50 7.08 8.76
CA GLU A 109 -0.92 8.48 8.93
C GLU A 109 -2.37 8.60 9.40
N ARG A 110 -3.30 7.84 8.80
CA ARG A 110 -4.73 7.85 9.14
C ARG A 110 -5.04 7.21 10.49
N LEU A 111 -4.19 6.31 10.97
CA LEU A 111 -4.30 5.69 12.30
C LEU A 111 -3.61 6.50 13.40
N TYR A 112 -2.72 7.43 13.01
CA TYR A 112 -1.96 8.24 13.95
C TYR A 112 -2.85 9.09 14.86
N GLY A 113 -2.55 9.06 16.15
CA GLY A 113 -3.30 9.80 17.17
C GLY A 113 -4.65 9.18 17.58
N ARG A 114 -5.05 8.05 17.01
CA ARG A 114 -6.23 7.30 17.48
C ARG A 114 -5.91 6.58 18.79
N GLU A 115 -6.72 6.82 19.83
CA GLU A 115 -6.56 6.18 21.14
C GLU A 115 -6.87 4.67 21.11
N ASP A 116 -7.73 4.25 20.18
CA ASP A 116 -8.19 2.89 19.98
C ASP A 116 -7.34 2.10 18.97
N ALA A 117 -6.19 2.63 18.56
CA ALA A 117 -5.29 1.99 17.63
C ALA A 117 -3.84 1.95 18.13
N VAL A 118 -3.20 0.79 17.99
CA VAL A 118 -1.74 0.63 18.05
C VAL A 118 -1.27 0.29 16.66
N THR A 119 -0.12 0.80 16.25
CA THR A 119 0.41 0.58 14.89
C THR A 119 1.83 0.08 14.93
N THR A 120 2.11 -0.98 14.19
CA THR A 120 3.46 -1.53 13.98
C THR A 120 3.72 -1.67 12.50
N SER A 121 4.85 -1.15 12.00
CA SER A 121 5.29 -1.41 10.63
C SER A 121 6.33 -2.53 10.58
N ALA A 122 6.16 -3.46 9.62
CA ALA A 122 7.06 -4.57 9.33
C ALA A 122 7.34 -4.62 7.82
N PHE A 123 8.44 -4.02 7.38
CA PHE A 123 8.73 -3.82 5.97
C PHE A 123 9.92 -4.64 5.49
N GLY A 124 9.72 -5.32 4.36
CA GLY A 124 10.75 -6.07 3.65
C GLY A 124 11.28 -5.32 2.42
N TYR A 125 12.57 -5.34 2.23
CA TYR A 125 13.26 -4.72 1.10
C TYR A 125 14.29 -5.69 0.51
N ARG A 126 14.51 -5.57 -0.81
CA ARG A 126 15.60 -6.31 -1.45
C ARG A 126 16.96 -5.85 -0.87
N ASP A 127 17.28 -4.58 -1.05
CA ASP A 127 18.59 -4.01 -0.69
C ASP A 127 18.46 -2.69 0.07
N VAL A 128 17.68 -1.74 -0.46
CA VAL A 128 17.61 -0.36 0.02
C VAL A 128 16.32 -0.09 0.78
N ARG A 129 16.45 0.34 2.02
CA ARG A 129 15.35 0.78 2.88
C ARG A 129 15.04 2.25 2.58
N PHE A 130 13.85 2.57 2.09
CA PHE A 130 13.53 3.94 1.67
C PHE A 130 12.30 4.55 2.37
N ALA A 131 11.54 3.76 3.11
CA ALA A 131 10.27 4.22 3.68
C ALA A 131 10.26 4.33 5.21
N ARG A 132 11.34 3.93 5.88
CA ARG A 132 11.42 3.96 7.34
C ARG A 132 11.15 5.36 7.90
N ASP A 133 11.82 6.37 7.36
CA ASP A 133 11.70 7.75 7.85
C ASP A 133 10.32 8.34 7.54
N ALA A 134 9.66 7.87 6.48
CA ALA A 134 8.31 8.31 6.12
C ALA A 134 7.23 7.69 7.03
N VAL A 135 7.41 6.46 7.51
CA VAL A 135 6.40 5.76 8.33
C VAL A 135 6.61 5.97 9.82
N SER A 136 7.87 6.07 10.28
CA SER A 136 8.20 6.10 11.72
C SER A 136 7.50 7.20 12.53
N PRO A 137 7.17 8.39 11.99
CA PRO A 137 6.44 9.40 12.75
C PRO A 137 4.99 8.99 13.09
N TYR A 138 4.42 8.03 12.38
CA TYR A 138 3.00 7.66 12.45
C TYR A 138 2.74 6.30 13.11
N VAL A 139 3.79 5.57 13.50
CA VAL A 139 3.65 4.24 14.09
C VAL A 139 4.30 4.15 15.47
N HIS A 140 3.79 3.26 16.31
CA HIS A 140 4.34 3.01 17.64
C HIS A 140 5.64 2.20 17.57
N HIS A 141 5.72 1.26 16.62
CA HIS A 141 6.88 0.40 16.42
C HIS A 141 7.24 0.27 14.94
N THR A 142 8.52 0.30 14.64
CA THR A 142 9.04 0.17 13.27
C THR A 142 10.08 -0.94 13.18
N TYR A 143 9.81 -1.92 12.32
CA TYR A 143 10.72 -3.02 12.02
C TYR A 143 10.94 -3.11 10.52
N ASP A 144 12.12 -3.49 10.12
CA ASP A 144 12.47 -3.71 8.73
C ASP A 144 13.51 -4.82 8.56
N ILE A 145 13.44 -5.53 7.43
CA ILE A 145 14.36 -6.58 7.04
C ILE A 145 14.79 -6.41 5.58
N THR A 146 15.97 -6.90 5.24
CA THR A 146 16.44 -6.99 3.86
C THR A 146 16.69 -8.44 3.49
N ASP A 147 16.65 -8.78 2.18
CA ASP A 147 16.82 -10.15 1.68
C ASP A 147 18.12 -10.81 2.17
N ALA A 148 19.16 -10.01 2.48
CA ALA A 148 20.39 -10.50 3.08
C ALA A 148 20.24 -11.05 4.52
N ARG A 149 19.13 -10.73 5.21
CA ARG A 149 18.86 -11.14 6.59
C ARG A 149 17.65 -12.07 6.73
N GLY A 150 16.86 -12.22 5.67
CA GLY A 150 15.64 -13.00 5.68
C GLY A 150 14.51 -12.29 4.95
N ASN A 151 13.31 -12.79 5.08
CA ASN A 151 12.11 -12.28 4.45
C ASN A 151 11.12 -11.69 5.48
N VAL A 152 9.99 -11.17 5.00
CA VAL A 152 8.96 -10.55 5.85
C VAL A 152 8.36 -11.53 6.87
N VAL A 153 8.26 -12.84 6.55
CA VAL A 153 7.73 -13.83 7.50
C VAL A 153 8.73 -14.06 8.63
N ASP A 154 10.03 -14.14 8.32
CA ASP A 154 11.08 -14.22 9.36
C ASP A 154 11.03 -12.99 10.30
N LEU A 155 10.72 -11.80 9.72
CA LEU A 155 10.53 -10.60 10.52
C LEU A 155 9.29 -10.72 11.41
N LEU A 156 8.15 -11.18 10.87
CA LEU A 156 6.92 -11.38 11.64
C LEU A 156 7.12 -12.36 12.79
N ASP A 157 7.80 -13.49 12.56
CA ASP A 157 8.16 -14.45 13.61
C ASP A 157 9.00 -13.80 14.72
N SER A 158 9.96 -12.95 14.34
CA SER A 158 10.83 -12.28 15.31
C SER A 158 10.11 -11.24 16.18
N ILE A 159 9.05 -10.63 15.66
CA ILE A 159 8.27 -9.60 16.37
C ILE A 159 6.96 -10.15 16.97
N GLU A 160 6.61 -11.40 16.73
CA GLU A 160 5.37 -12.03 17.24
C GLU A 160 5.16 -11.81 18.75
N PRO A 161 6.19 -11.92 19.63
CA PRO A 161 6.01 -11.62 21.06
C PRO A 161 5.61 -10.16 21.36
N HIS A 162 5.83 -9.25 20.44
CA HIS A 162 5.41 -7.84 20.55
C HIS A 162 3.99 -7.61 20.05
N LEU A 163 3.38 -8.57 19.35
CA LEU A 163 2.02 -8.51 18.84
C LEU A 163 0.99 -9.06 19.83
N ASP A 164 1.43 -9.56 20.98
CA ASP A 164 0.58 -10.06 22.04
C ASP A 164 -0.46 -9.00 22.46
N PRO A 165 -1.77 -9.31 22.43
CA PRO A 165 -2.81 -8.38 22.86
C PRO A 165 -2.60 -7.85 24.28
N ASP A 166 -2.13 -8.65 25.23
CA ASP A 166 -1.87 -8.23 26.61
C ASP A 166 -0.83 -7.12 26.71
N ARG A 167 0.09 -7.04 25.75
CA ARG A 167 1.07 -5.95 25.62
C ARG A 167 0.56 -4.76 24.85
N ASN A 168 -0.56 -4.91 24.13
CA ASN A 168 -1.13 -3.93 23.23
C ASN A 168 -2.54 -3.52 23.64
N ARG A 169 -2.75 -3.24 24.93
CA ARG A 169 -4.01 -2.73 25.51
C ARG A 169 -5.20 -3.68 25.32
N GLY A 170 -5.00 -4.99 25.16
CA GLY A 170 -6.04 -5.95 24.85
C GLY A 170 -6.59 -5.87 23.43
N LEU A 171 -5.96 -5.12 22.54
CA LEU A 171 -6.44 -4.90 21.18
C LEU A 171 -6.18 -6.13 20.30
N PRO A 172 -7.17 -6.57 19.50
CA PRO A 172 -6.97 -7.64 18.53
C PRO A 172 -6.02 -7.20 17.42
N VAL A 173 -5.19 -8.12 16.93
CA VAL A 173 -4.29 -7.84 15.82
C VAL A 173 -5.03 -7.85 14.49
N ARG A 174 -4.73 -6.88 13.62
CA ARG A 174 -5.20 -6.77 12.24
C ARG A 174 -4.01 -6.54 11.32
N ILE A 175 -3.88 -7.35 10.28
CA ILE A 175 -2.79 -7.22 9.30
C ILE A 175 -3.29 -6.47 8.08
N LEU A 176 -2.58 -5.40 7.71
CA LEU A 176 -2.73 -4.70 6.44
C LEU A 176 -1.47 -4.97 5.61
N SER A 177 -1.61 -5.56 4.44
CA SER A 177 -0.44 -5.94 3.65
C SER A 177 -0.53 -5.43 2.21
N CYS A 178 0.63 -5.00 1.68
CA CYS A 178 0.79 -4.65 0.28
C CYS A 178 2.22 -4.95 -0.18
N GLY A 179 2.36 -5.52 -1.37
CA GLY A 179 3.65 -5.86 -1.95
C GLY A 179 3.57 -7.01 -2.95
N PRO A 180 4.67 -7.69 -3.23
CA PRO A 180 4.68 -8.82 -4.15
C PRO A 180 3.70 -9.93 -3.76
N MET A 181 2.97 -10.47 -4.73
CA MET A 181 1.97 -11.51 -4.51
C MET A 181 2.48 -12.72 -3.69
N PRO A 182 3.69 -13.26 -3.95
CA PRO A 182 4.23 -14.34 -3.13
C PRO A 182 4.42 -13.95 -1.66
N MET A 183 4.85 -12.71 -1.39
CA MET A 183 4.99 -12.19 -0.03
C MET A 183 3.63 -12.13 0.68
N MET A 184 2.61 -11.56 0.04
CA MET A 184 1.27 -11.45 0.63
C MET A 184 0.65 -12.82 0.91
N ARG A 185 0.85 -13.81 0.02
CA ARG A 185 0.44 -15.22 0.27
C ARG A 185 1.17 -15.82 1.46
N ALA A 186 2.46 -15.56 1.62
CA ALA A 186 3.23 -16.04 2.77
C ALA A 186 2.75 -15.39 4.07
N VAL A 187 2.41 -14.09 4.04
CA VAL A 187 1.80 -13.39 5.18
C VAL A 187 0.43 -13.98 5.53
N ALA A 188 -0.42 -14.28 4.54
CA ALA A 188 -1.70 -14.92 4.76
C ALA A 188 -1.52 -16.31 5.42
N ALA A 189 -0.62 -17.14 4.89
CA ALA A 189 -0.30 -18.45 5.45
C ALA A 189 0.28 -18.38 6.88
N TRP A 190 1.02 -17.31 7.19
CA TRP A 190 1.52 -17.06 8.55
C TRP A 190 0.39 -16.65 9.50
N ALA A 191 -0.54 -15.84 9.04
CA ALA A 191 -1.63 -15.28 9.84
C ALA A 191 -2.77 -16.27 10.11
N SER A 192 -3.08 -17.15 9.14
CA SER A 192 -4.22 -18.07 9.19
C SER A 192 -4.21 -18.97 10.43
N PRO A 193 -3.14 -19.75 10.77
CA PRO A 193 -3.13 -20.59 11.95
C PRO A 193 -3.19 -19.81 13.28
N ARG A 194 -2.94 -18.49 13.22
CA ARG A 194 -3.01 -17.58 14.36
C ARG A 194 -4.38 -16.90 14.49
N GLY A 195 -5.31 -17.16 13.57
CA GLY A 195 -6.64 -16.55 13.55
C GLY A 195 -6.62 -15.03 13.31
N LEU A 196 -5.57 -14.49 12.67
CA LEU A 196 -5.41 -13.06 12.46
C LEU A 196 -6.14 -12.61 11.20
N ALA A 197 -6.98 -11.59 11.33
CA ALA A 197 -7.65 -11.01 10.17
C ALA A 197 -6.69 -10.17 9.32
N CYS A 198 -6.74 -10.38 8.00
CA CYS A 198 -5.86 -9.74 7.04
C CYS A 198 -6.63 -9.01 5.94
N GLN A 199 -6.12 -7.87 5.54
CA GLN A 199 -6.50 -7.14 4.34
C GLN A 199 -5.26 -7.00 3.44
N PHE A 200 -5.41 -7.31 2.15
CA PHE A 200 -4.34 -7.28 1.16
C PHE A 200 -4.69 -6.28 0.06
N SER A 201 -3.83 -5.29 -0.15
CA SER A 201 -3.93 -4.38 -1.29
C SER A 201 -3.16 -4.98 -2.46
N LEU A 202 -3.90 -5.51 -3.44
CA LEU A 202 -3.33 -6.19 -4.59
C LEU A 202 -2.87 -5.20 -5.66
N GLU A 203 -1.76 -5.53 -6.31
CA GLU A 203 -1.29 -4.87 -7.51
C GLU A 203 -1.62 -5.74 -8.74
N ALA A 204 -2.11 -5.10 -9.81
CA ALA A 204 -2.37 -5.75 -11.08
C ALA A 204 -2.01 -4.82 -12.24
N ARG A 205 -1.72 -5.39 -13.39
CA ARG A 205 -1.63 -4.58 -14.61
C ARG A 205 -2.99 -3.97 -14.89
N MET A 206 -3.05 -2.68 -15.13
CA MET A 206 -4.28 -1.95 -15.38
C MET A 206 -4.23 -1.26 -16.74
N ALA A 207 -5.40 -1.16 -17.40
CA ALA A 207 -5.58 -0.31 -18.56
C ALA A 207 -6.46 0.89 -18.17
N CYS A 208 -7.77 0.71 -17.94
CA CYS A 208 -8.65 1.83 -17.60
C CYS A 208 -8.52 2.30 -16.14
N GLY A 209 -8.37 1.39 -15.18
CA GLY A 209 -8.30 1.68 -13.75
C GLY A 209 -9.63 1.96 -13.05
N TYR A 210 -10.77 1.94 -13.77
CA TYR A 210 -12.11 2.25 -13.23
C TYR A 210 -13.20 1.22 -13.59
N GLY A 211 -12.80 -0.02 -13.91
CA GLY A 211 -13.73 -1.16 -14.02
C GLY A 211 -14.31 -1.43 -15.40
N THR A 212 -14.10 -0.59 -16.42
CA THR A 212 -14.71 -0.77 -17.75
C THR A 212 -14.07 -1.91 -18.54
N CYS A 213 -12.75 -2.04 -18.53
CA CYS A 213 -12.05 -3.15 -19.15
C CYS A 213 -11.89 -4.34 -18.18
N VAL A 214 -11.39 -5.47 -18.66
CA VAL A 214 -11.17 -6.69 -17.85
C VAL A 214 -9.68 -7.06 -17.72
N VAL A 215 -8.80 -6.05 -17.75
CA VAL A 215 -7.35 -6.28 -17.73
C VAL A 215 -6.83 -6.64 -16.33
N CYS A 216 -7.31 -5.97 -15.26
CA CYS A 216 -6.84 -6.13 -13.90
C CYS A 216 -7.60 -7.23 -13.11
N VAL A 217 -7.92 -8.33 -13.76
CA VAL A 217 -8.70 -9.42 -13.15
C VAL A 217 -7.80 -10.32 -12.32
N VAL A 218 -8.27 -10.69 -11.13
CA VAL A 218 -7.68 -11.69 -10.24
C VAL A 218 -8.72 -12.74 -9.86
N ASP A 219 -8.26 -13.97 -9.61
CA ASP A 219 -9.11 -15.04 -9.11
C ASP A 219 -9.30 -14.86 -7.60
N THR A 220 -10.55 -15.03 -7.15
CA THR A 220 -10.97 -14.96 -5.74
C THR A 220 -11.83 -16.17 -5.39
N ALA A 221 -12.14 -16.37 -4.11
CA ALA A 221 -13.03 -17.45 -3.66
C ALA A 221 -14.44 -17.39 -4.29
N SER A 222 -14.90 -16.19 -4.66
CA SER A 222 -16.22 -15.96 -5.29
C SER A 222 -16.17 -15.78 -6.81
N GLY A 223 -15.05 -16.15 -7.47
CA GLY A 223 -14.83 -15.98 -8.89
C GLY A 223 -13.89 -14.81 -9.21
N ARG A 224 -13.89 -14.37 -10.48
CA ARG A 224 -12.98 -13.32 -10.93
C ARG A 224 -13.45 -11.93 -10.53
N LYS A 225 -12.53 -11.12 -10.00
CA LYS A 225 -12.74 -9.75 -9.54
C LYS A 225 -11.76 -8.78 -10.21
N LYS A 226 -12.22 -7.56 -10.47
CA LYS A 226 -11.39 -6.47 -11.01
C LYS A 226 -10.71 -5.73 -9.87
N VAL A 227 -9.39 -5.76 -9.83
CA VAL A 227 -8.60 -5.09 -8.77
C VAL A 227 -8.91 -3.59 -8.71
N CYS A 228 -9.13 -2.93 -9.84
CA CYS A 228 -9.33 -1.47 -9.87
C CYS A 228 -10.69 -1.00 -9.34
N SER A 229 -11.75 -1.83 -9.34
CA SER A 229 -13.11 -1.39 -8.97
C SER A 229 -13.75 -2.23 -7.87
N GLU A 230 -13.35 -3.50 -7.71
CA GLU A 230 -13.82 -4.39 -6.65
C GLU A 230 -12.75 -4.58 -5.54
N GLY A 231 -11.49 -4.23 -5.84
CA GLY A 231 -10.36 -4.05 -4.95
C GLY A 231 -9.87 -2.58 -4.96
N PRO A 232 -8.58 -2.31 -4.76
CA PRO A 232 -7.47 -3.26 -4.66
C PRO A 232 -7.44 -4.06 -3.36
N VAL A 233 -8.17 -3.64 -2.32
CA VAL A 233 -8.18 -4.30 -1.03
C VAL A 233 -9.16 -5.47 -1.02
N PHE A 234 -8.64 -6.63 -0.60
CA PHE A 234 -9.41 -7.85 -0.39
C PHE A 234 -8.99 -8.50 0.94
N THR A 235 -9.91 -9.17 1.62
CA THR A 235 -9.58 -10.00 2.80
C THR A 235 -8.94 -11.32 2.38
N ALA A 236 -8.25 -12.00 3.32
CA ALA A 236 -7.75 -13.37 3.10
C ALA A 236 -8.87 -14.32 2.64
N GLN A 237 -10.03 -14.25 3.29
CA GLN A 237 -11.20 -15.04 2.93
C GLN A 237 -11.69 -14.78 1.50
N GLN A 238 -11.80 -13.51 1.08
CA GLN A 238 -12.18 -13.17 -0.29
C GLN A 238 -11.22 -13.76 -1.33
N LEU A 239 -9.92 -13.82 -0.99
CA LEU A 239 -8.87 -14.36 -1.86
C LEU A 239 -8.73 -15.88 -1.81
N GLY A 240 -9.40 -16.55 -0.85
CA GLY A 240 -9.21 -18.00 -0.62
C GLY A 240 -7.79 -18.32 -0.13
N TRP A 241 -7.23 -17.47 0.74
CA TRP A 241 -5.88 -17.59 1.30
C TRP A 241 -5.89 -17.95 2.79
N GLU A 242 -6.94 -18.57 3.26
CA GLU A 242 -7.09 -19.08 4.63
C GLU A 242 -6.41 -20.43 4.83
#